data_42d6e3cb3fbd70ed6c0a6a63d04fb4ea
#
_entry.id   42d6e3cb3fbd70ed6c0a6a63d04fb4ea
#
_cell.length_a   1.000
_cell.length_b   1.000
_cell.length_c   1.000
_cell.angle_alpha   90.00
_cell.angle_beta   90.00
_cell.angle_gamma   90.00
#
_symmetry.space_group_name_H-M   'P 1'
#
loop_
_entity.id
_entity.type
_entity.pdbx_description
1 polymer ?
#
loop_
_entity_poly.entity_id
_entity_poly.type
_entity_poly.pdbx_seq_one_letter_code
_entity_poly.pdbx_strand_id
1 'polypeptide(L)'
;MLELAHKLADSDTKFFGGWVLAGVEAHIHGQANQLENRVLLEKERKCIIQVRGTTLVAGAEQLVKELRVFLVLPKNKLGTKTIEPGAPTGKLLVEHTFTVQEVRDYVAYTGDENIIHQGEHPIVPGLCMAAWLQQALQKQELDWRISFLTPVYTGDELKIYATEQELAAYVGSTKVFLIKL
;
A
#
# COMPACT_ATOMS: atom_id res chain seq x y z
N MET A 1 3.71 -5.86 -7.45
CA MET A 1 3.34 -4.66 -6.65
C MET A 1 4.24 -3.46 -6.94
N LEU A 2 5.56 -3.56 -6.84
CA LEU A 2 6.49 -2.41 -6.97
C LEU A 2 6.36 -1.66 -8.31
N GLU A 3 6.27 -2.35 -9.44
CA GLU A 3 6.09 -1.72 -10.76
C GLU A 3 4.77 -0.93 -10.87
N LEU A 4 3.70 -1.40 -10.22
CA LEU A 4 2.43 -0.67 -10.16
C LEU A 4 2.54 0.58 -9.28
N ALA A 5 3.30 0.51 -8.19
CA ALA A 5 3.59 1.66 -7.34
C ALA A 5 4.45 2.70 -8.06
N HIS A 6 5.46 2.26 -8.83
CA HIS A 6 6.26 3.16 -9.68
C HIS A 6 5.38 3.84 -10.74
N LYS A 7 4.52 3.09 -11.42
CA LYS A 7 3.60 3.66 -12.42
C LYS A 7 2.57 4.61 -11.80
N LEU A 8 2.18 4.39 -10.55
CA LEU A 8 1.31 5.29 -9.80
C LEU A 8 1.97 6.66 -9.61
N ALA A 9 3.27 6.70 -9.31
CA ALA A 9 4.03 7.94 -9.10
C ALA A 9 4.14 8.81 -10.37
N ASP A 10 4.00 8.23 -11.57
CA ASP A 10 3.87 8.99 -12.83
C ASP A 10 2.56 9.79 -12.92
N SER A 11 1.64 9.61 -11.95
CA SER A 11 0.42 10.41 -11.86
C SER A 11 0.75 11.85 -11.45
N ASP A 12 -0.16 12.79 -11.72
CA ASP A 12 0.01 14.19 -11.38
C ASP A 12 0.42 14.38 -9.90
N THR A 13 1.60 14.95 -9.67
CA THR A 13 2.27 15.12 -8.37
C THR A 13 1.45 15.86 -7.32
N LYS A 14 0.38 16.58 -7.71
CA LYS A 14 -0.53 17.25 -6.77
C LYS A 14 -1.12 16.31 -5.71
N PHE A 15 -1.17 14.99 -5.98
CA PHE A 15 -1.70 14.00 -5.07
C PHE A 15 -0.72 13.53 -3.99
N PHE A 16 0.56 13.95 -4.06
CA PHE A 16 1.57 13.49 -3.11
C PHE A 16 1.82 14.48 -1.95
N GLY A 17 1.32 15.73 -2.06
CA GLY A 17 1.50 16.76 -1.04
C GLY A 17 0.54 16.59 0.16
N GLY A 18 0.89 15.73 1.14
CA GLY A 18 0.10 15.56 2.37
C GLY A 18 -1.12 14.65 2.25
N TRP A 19 -1.32 13.99 1.11
CA TRP A 19 -2.32 12.94 0.95
C TRP A 19 -1.87 11.65 1.62
N VAL A 20 -2.82 10.91 2.20
CA VAL A 20 -2.56 9.62 2.85
C VAL A 20 -3.30 8.51 2.13
N LEU A 21 -2.65 7.37 2.03
CA LEU A 21 -3.23 6.16 1.51
C LEU A 21 -4.19 5.55 2.55
N ALA A 22 -5.49 5.56 2.26
CA ALA A 22 -6.52 4.99 3.12
C ALA A 22 -6.80 3.52 2.80
N GLY A 23 -6.59 3.12 1.55
CA GLY A 23 -6.79 1.73 1.13
C GLY A 23 -6.25 1.44 -0.26
N VAL A 24 -6.18 0.15 -0.55
CA VAL A 24 -5.72 -0.41 -1.82
C VAL A 24 -6.58 -1.60 -2.20
N GLU A 25 -6.97 -1.69 -3.46
CA GLU A 25 -7.41 -2.92 -4.10
C GLU A 25 -6.34 -3.32 -5.12
N ALA A 26 -5.83 -4.54 -5.02
CA ALA A 26 -4.79 -5.04 -5.90
C ALA A 26 -5.15 -6.43 -6.42
N HIS A 27 -5.19 -6.55 -7.75
CA HIS A 27 -5.42 -7.79 -8.48
C HIS A 27 -4.21 -8.04 -9.38
N ILE A 28 -3.46 -9.10 -9.14
CA ILE A 28 -2.24 -9.43 -9.88
C ILE A 28 -2.31 -10.91 -10.26
N HIS A 29 -2.42 -11.21 -11.55
CA HIS A 29 -2.57 -12.57 -12.09
C HIS A 29 -1.61 -12.89 -13.23
N GLY A 30 -0.57 -12.07 -13.43
CA GLY A 30 0.42 -12.32 -14.48
C GLY A 30 1.38 -11.15 -14.66
N GLN A 31 2.17 -11.23 -15.73
CA GLN A 31 3.08 -10.15 -16.13
C GLN A 31 2.40 -9.24 -17.15
N ALA A 32 2.53 -7.93 -16.95
CA ALA A 32 2.03 -6.94 -17.87
C ALA A 32 3.13 -6.50 -18.85
N ASN A 33 2.77 -6.31 -20.13
CA ASN A 33 3.65 -5.73 -21.12
C ASN A 33 3.49 -4.21 -21.20
N GLN A 34 2.33 -3.70 -20.79
CA GLN A 34 2.03 -2.27 -20.76
C GLN A 34 1.38 -1.90 -19.43
N LEU A 35 1.71 -0.73 -18.91
CA LEU A 35 1.13 -0.14 -17.71
C LEU A 35 0.57 1.24 -18.04
N GLU A 36 -0.66 1.49 -17.64
CA GLU A 36 -1.32 2.79 -17.71
C GLU A 36 -1.86 3.22 -16.36
N ASN A 37 -1.93 4.51 -16.10
CA ASN A 37 -2.60 5.05 -14.93
C ASN A 37 -3.69 6.03 -15.32
N ARG A 38 -4.71 6.17 -14.47
CA ARG A 38 -5.76 7.15 -14.62
C ARG A 38 -6.39 7.54 -13.29
N VAL A 39 -6.81 8.78 -13.19
CA VAL A 39 -7.63 9.26 -12.07
C VAL A 39 -9.07 8.87 -12.34
N LEU A 40 -9.67 8.04 -11.46
CA LEU A 40 -11.07 7.63 -11.54
C LEU A 40 -12.01 8.60 -10.85
N LEU A 41 -11.55 9.18 -9.74
CA LEU A 41 -12.31 10.12 -8.94
C LEU A 41 -11.35 11.16 -8.35
N GLU A 42 -11.70 12.43 -8.51
CA GLU A 42 -11.05 13.53 -7.81
C GLU A 42 -12.12 14.41 -7.18
N LYS A 43 -12.07 14.53 -5.86
CA LYS A 43 -12.89 15.42 -5.05
C LYS A 43 -11.97 16.16 -4.08
N GLU A 44 -12.47 17.26 -3.48
CA GLU A 44 -11.69 18.13 -2.58
C GLU A 44 -10.77 17.39 -1.60
N ARG A 45 -11.19 16.22 -1.09
CA ARG A 45 -10.46 15.48 -0.05
C ARG A 45 -10.35 13.98 -0.30
N LYS A 46 -10.73 13.51 -1.47
CA LYS A 46 -10.68 12.10 -1.87
C LYS A 46 -10.21 11.98 -3.29
N CYS A 47 -9.29 11.08 -3.53
CA CYS A 47 -8.85 10.73 -4.86
C CYS A 47 -8.79 9.21 -5.00
N ILE A 48 -9.19 8.71 -6.16
CA ILE A 48 -9.02 7.31 -6.54
C ILE A 48 -8.21 7.28 -7.82
N ILE A 49 -7.07 6.63 -7.77
CA ILE A 49 -6.21 6.43 -8.93
C ILE A 49 -6.17 4.94 -9.22
N GLN A 50 -6.24 4.58 -10.49
CA GLN A 50 -6.12 3.22 -10.97
C GLN A 50 -4.87 3.09 -11.84
N VAL A 51 -4.10 2.04 -11.60
CA VAL A 51 -3.05 1.56 -12.51
C VAL A 51 -3.50 0.23 -13.07
N ARG A 52 -3.45 0.07 -14.39
CA ARG A 52 -3.81 -1.17 -15.09
C ARG A 52 -2.60 -1.70 -15.83
N GLY A 53 -2.42 -3.01 -15.78
CA GLY A 53 -1.41 -3.72 -16.53
C GLY A 53 -2.06 -4.71 -17.49
N THR A 54 -1.73 -4.59 -18.78
CA THR A 54 -2.24 -5.47 -19.84
C THR A 54 -1.13 -6.28 -20.50
N THR A 55 -1.49 -7.41 -21.06
CA THR A 55 -0.64 -8.23 -21.93
C THR A 55 -1.40 -8.61 -23.19
N LEU A 56 -0.68 -8.97 -24.24
CA LEU A 56 -1.29 -9.46 -25.49
C LEU A 56 -1.35 -10.99 -25.46
N VAL A 57 -2.57 -11.54 -25.58
CA VAL A 57 -2.81 -12.97 -25.73
C VAL A 57 -3.57 -13.21 -27.00
N ALA A 58 -2.97 -13.96 -27.93
CA ALA A 58 -3.54 -14.23 -29.27
C ALA A 58 -3.99 -12.95 -30.03
N GLY A 59 -3.25 -11.83 -29.83
CA GLY A 59 -3.54 -10.55 -30.49
C GLY A 59 -4.62 -9.69 -29.81
N ALA A 60 -5.19 -10.15 -28.69
CA ALA A 60 -6.17 -9.39 -27.89
C ALA A 60 -5.49 -8.88 -26.58
N GLU A 61 -5.82 -7.66 -26.18
CA GLU A 61 -5.43 -7.13 -24.87
C GLU A 61 -6.17 -7.86 -23.74
N GLN A 62 -5.42 -8.35 -22.77
CA GLN A 62 -5.94 -8.96 -21.56
C GLN A 62 -5.43 -8.20 -20.34
N LEU A 63 -6.33 -7.82 -19.44
CA LEU A 63 -5.98 -7.25 -18.14
C LEU A 63 -5.40 -8.34 -17.24
N VAL A 64 -4.18 -8.14 -16.74
CA VAL A 64 -3.47 -9.09 -15.88
C VAL A 64 -3.07 -8.48 -14.54
N LYS A 65 -3.09 -7.13 -14.42
CA LYS A 65 -2.82 -6.42 -13.18
C LYS A 65 -3.74 -5.23 -13.03
N GLU A 66 -4.24 -5.02 -11.83
CA GLU A 66 -4.95 -3.80 -11.47
C GLU A 66 -4.57 -3.39 -10.05
N LEU A 67 -4.28 -2.10 -9.87
CA LEU A 67 -4.08 -1.47 -8.57
C LEU A 67 -5.00 -0.25 -8.51
N ARG A 68 -5.91 -0.20 -7.53
CA ARG A 68 -6.67 0.99 -7.19
C ARG A 68 -6.22 1.51 -5.84
N VAL A 69 -5.87 2.77 -5.79
CA VAL A 69 -5.46 3.43 -4.55
C VAL A 69 -6.52 4.47 -4.15
N PHE A 70 -6.85 4.45 -2.87
CA PHE A 70 -7.82 5.35 -2.27
C PHE A 70 -7.06 6.34 -1.39
N LEU A 71 -6.90 7.56 -1.88
CA LEU A 71 -6.20 8.64 -1.20
C LEU A 71 -7.17 9.56 -0.49
N VAL A 72 -6.80 10.03 0.70
CA VAL A 72 -7.56 11.01 1.46
C VAL A 72 -6.65 12.15 1.93
N LEU A 73 -7.17 13.37 1.91
CA LEU A 73 -6.52 14.52 2.52
C LEU A 73 -7.05 14.66 3.95
N PRO A 74 -6.24 14.44 5.00
CA PRO A 74 -6.68 14.51 6.39
C PRO A 74 -7.22 15.92 6.76
N LYS A 75 -8.26 15.99 7.60
CA LYS A 75 -8.80 17.28 8.08
C LYS A 75 -7.88 17.99 9.07
N ASN A 76 -7.18 17.21 9.86
CA ASN A 76 -6.22 17.68 10.87
C ASN A 76 -4.90 16.95 10.63
N LYS A 77 -3.81 17.41 11.29
CA LYS A 77 -2.57 16.61 11.36
C LYS A 77 -2.98 15.17 11.65
N LEU A 78 -2.37 14.20 10.94
CA LEU A 78 -2.63 12.77 11.07
C LEU A 78 -2.94 12.40 12.53
N GLY A 79 -4.21 12.56 12.90
CA GLY A 79 -4.70 12.29 14.24
C GLY A 79 -4.91 10.81 14.32
N THR A 80 -4.33 10.21 15.31
CA THR A 80 -4.62 8.85 15.72
C THR A 80 -6.12 8.71 15.88
N LYS A 81 -6.78 8.05 14.91
CA LYS A 81 -8.05 7.42 15.23
C LYS A 81 -7.70 6.46 16.37
N THR A 82 -8.20 6.70 17.56
CA THR A 82 -7.99 5.80 18.70
C THR A 82 -8.65 4.49 18.31
N ILE A 83 -7.88 3.59 17.73
CA ILE A 83 -8.28 2.20 17.54
C ILE A 83 -8.06 1.60 18.89
N GLU A 84 -9.10 1.06 19.51
CA GLU A 84 -8.96 0.40 20.80
C GLU A 84 -7.89 -0.70 20.66
N PRO A 85 -6.89 -0.71 21.58
CA PRO A 85 -5.88 -1.74 21.57
C PRO A 85 -6.57 -3.10 21.72
N GLY A 86 -6.31 -4.01 20.81
CA GLY A 86 -6.82 -5.37 20.85
C GLY A 86 -5.68 -6.37 20.81
N ALA A 87 -5.81 -7.49 21.52
CA ALA A 87 -4.84 -8.56 21.38
C ALA A 87 -4.86 -9.07 19.92
N PRO A 88 -3.68 -9.29 19.30
CA PRO A 88 -3.62 -9.92 17.98
C PRO A 88 -4.32 -11.26 17.98
N THR A 89 -5.14 -11.52 16.97
CA THR A 89 -5.85 -12.79 16.77
C THR A 89 -5.30 -13.50 15.55
N GLY A 90 -5.25 -14.84 15.61
CA GLY A 90 -4.74 -15.65 14.52
C GLY A 90 -3.29 -16.12 14.73
N LYS A 91 -2.72 -16.71 13.69
CA LYS A 91 -1.34 -17.23 13.69
C LYS A 91 -0.39 -16.14 13.19
N LEU A 92 0.69 -15.87 13.93
CA LEU A 92 1.77 -15.03 13.43
C LEU A 92 2.39 -15.68 12.18
N LEU A 93 2.43 -14.91 11.07
CA LEU A 93 3.01 -15.36 9.80
C LEU A 93 4.43 -14.82 9.61
N VAL A 94 4.58 -13.52 9.67
CA VAL A 94 5.83 -12.81 9.42
C VAL A 94 5.89 -11.54 10.28
N GLU A 95 7.10 -11.07 10.52
CA GLU A 95 7.38 -9.81 11.19
C GLU A 95 8.49 -9.05 10.47
N HIS A 96 8.49 -7.72 10.58
CA HIS A 96 9.50 -6.86 9.98
C HIS A 96 9.59 -5.51 10.69
N THR A 97 10.78 -4.95 10.71
CA THR A 97 11.03 -3.58 11.16
C THR A 97 11.61 -2.80 10.00
N PHE A 98 10.81 -1.90 9.42
CA PHE A 98 11.28 -1.07 8.31
C PHE A 98 12.32 -0.07 8.78
N THR A 99 13.46 -0.04 8.10
CA THR A 99 14.51 0.94 8.32
C THR A 99 14.25 2.21 7.52
N VAL A 100 14.87 3.31 7.93
CA VAL A 100 14.85 4.57 7.16
C VAL A 100 15.43 4.36 5.75
N GLN A 101 16.45 3.48 5.63
CA GLN A 101 17.09 3.22 4.34
C GLN A 101 16.15 2.47 3.39
N GLU A 102 15.41 1.46 3.85
CA GLU A 102 14.41 0.76 3.02
C GLU A 102 13.32 1.71 2.52
N VAL A 103 12.85 2.64 3.36
CA VAL A 103 11.88 3.64 2.93
C VAL A 103 12.48 4.58 1.88
N ARG A 104 13.72 5.04 2.07
CA ARG A 104 14.42 5.87 1.08
C ARG A 104 14.62 5.17 -0.26
N ASP A 105 15.03 3.89 -0.23
CA ASP A 105 15.23 3.09 -1.43
C ASP A 105 13.92 2.89 -2.18
N TYR A 106 12.83 2.63 -1.45
CA TYR A 106 11.48 2.53 -2.02
C TYR A 106 11.05 3.86 -2.68
N VAL A 107 11.19 4.98 -1.98
CA VAL A 107 10.85 6.32 -2.47
C VAL A 107 11.68 6.66 -3.72
N ALA A 108 12.98 6.38 -3.70
CA ALA A 108 13.87 6.61 -4.84
C ALA A 108 13.47 5.74 -6.05
N TYR A 109 13.10 4.48 -5.82
CA TYR A 109 12.68 3.59 -6.89
C TYR A 109 11.32 3.97 -7.49
N THR A 110 10.35 4.33 -6.64
CA THR A 110 8.98 4.63 -7.10
C THR A 110 8.78 6.06 -7.55
N GLY A 111 9.61 7.00 -7.11
CA GLY A 111 9.38 8.44 -7.32
C GLY A 111 8.29 9.03 -6.41
N ASP A 112 7.98 8.38 -5.29
CA ASP A 112 7.00 8.91 -4.31
C ASP A 112 7.61 10.07 -3.52
N GLU A 113 7.31 11.30 -3.92
CA GLU A 113 7.84 12.54 -3.31
C GLU A 113 7.03 13.01 -2.08
N ASN A 114 6.12 12.20 -1.55
CA ASN A 114 5.29 12.62 -0.42
C ASN A 114 6.14 12.92 0.82
N ILE A 115 6.03 14.14 1.33
CA ILE A 115 6.83 14.65 2.45
C ILE A 115 6.70 13.81 3.73
N ILE A 116 5.60 13.05 3.90
CA ILE A 116 5.40 12.20 5.08
C ILE A 116 6.37 11.01 5.14
N HIS A 117 7.02 10.68 4.01
CA HIS A 117 8.01 9.62 3.88
C HIS A 117 9.45 10.13 4.03
N GLN A 118 9.63 11.37 4.49
CA GLN A 118 10.91 12.04 4.65
C GLN A 118 11.20 12.33 6.13
N GLY A 119 12.45 12.65 6.47
CA GLY A 119 12.86 13.00 7.83
C GLY A 119 13.56 11.87 8.60
N GLU A 120 13.64 12.01 9.93
CA GLU A 120 14.35 11.06 10.81
C GLU A 120 13.50 9.83 11.15
N HIS A 121 12.18 10.01 11.27
CA HIS A 121 11.22 8.94 11.56
C HIS A 121 10.09 8.98 10.52
N PRO A 122 10.39 8.62 9.25
CA PRO A 122 9.40 8.69 8.20
C PRO A 122 8.28 7.66 8.41
N ILE A 123 7.07 8.02 7.95
CA ILE A 123 5.99 7.06 7.82
C ILE A 123 6.36 6.09 6.69
N VAL A 124 6.21 4.80 6.94
CA VAL A 124 6.43 3.76 5.92
C VAL A 124 5.31 3.86 4.87
N PRO A 125 5.63 3.98 3.57
CA PRO A 125 4.61 4.00 2.52
C PRO A 125 3.75 2.73 2.55
N GLY A 126 2.43 2.89 2.45
CA GLY A 126 1.52 1.73 2.51
C GLY A 126 1.77 0.71 1.39
N LEU A 127 2.11 1.18 0.19
CA LEU A 127 2.48 0.29 -0.93
C LEU A 127 3.85 -0.37 -0.74
N CYS A 128 4.77 0.24 0.02
CA CYS A 128 6.03 -0.39 0.44
C CYS A 128 5.74 -1.61 1.32
N MET A 129 4.88 -1.44 2.34
CA MET A 129 4.45 -2.54 3.22
C MET A 129 3.75 -3.66 2.44
N ALA A 130 2.87 -3.30 1.50
CA ALA A 130 2.17 -4.28 0.65
C ALA A 130 3.13 -5.05 -0.27
N ALA A 131 4.12 -4.37 -0.86
CA ALA A 131 5.14 -4.99 -1.71
C ALA A 131 6.05 -5.93 -0.90
N TRP A 132 6.50 -5.48 0.27
CA TRP A 132 7.26 -6.33 1.19
C TRP A 132 6.46 -7.57 1.58
N LEU A 133 5.19 -7.43 1.98
CA LEU A 133 4.36 -8.55 2.40
C LEU A 133 4.11 -9.54 1.24
N GLN A 134 3.88 -9.05 0.02
CA GLN A 134 3.78 -9.90 -1.17
C GLN A 134 5.02 -10.78 -1.33
N GLN A 135 6.20 -10.20 -1.17
CA GLN A 135 7.48 -10.90 -1.27
C GLN A 135 7.69 -11.87 -0.10
N ALA A 136 7.44 -11.44 1.14
CA ALA A 136 7.60 -12.26 2.34
C ALA A 136 6.71 -13.50 2.33
N LEU A 137 5.50 -13.38 1.77
CA LEU A 137 4.56 -14.49 1.57
C LEU A 137 4.77 -15.26 0.26
N GLN A 138 5.76 -14.88 -0.56
CA GLN A 138 6.08 -15.47 -1.87
C GLN A 138 4.86 -15.55 -2.81
N LYS A 139 3.97 -14.55 -2.73
CA LYS A 139 2.76 -14.49 -3.55
C LYS A 139 3.06 -13.89 -4.93
N GLN A 140 2.96 -14.70 -5.98
CA GLN A 140 3.05 -14.23 -7.38
C GLN A 140 1.73 -13.64 -7.85
N GLU A 141 0.62 -14.27 -7.45
CA GLU A 141 -0.73 -13.82 -7.72
C GLU A 141 -1.41 -13.39 -6.42
N LEU A 142 -2.24 -12.36 -6.49
CA LEU A 142 -2.97 -11.87 -5.32
C LEU A 142 -4.24 -11.10 -5.72
N ASP A 143 -5.24 -11.24 -4.84
CA ASP A 143 -6.45 -10.45 -4.80
C ASP A 143 -6.57 -9.87 -3.39
N TRP A 144 -6.07 -8.68 -3.19
CA TRP A 144 -6.03 -8.03 -1.89
C TRP A 144 -6.87 -6.77 -1.83
N ARG A 145 -7.64 -6.66 -0.76
CA ARG A 145 -8.23 -5.39 -0.36
C ARG A 145 -7.63 -4.97 0.98
N ILE A 146 -6.76 -3.97 0.93
CA ILE A 146 -6.03 -3.45 2.10
C ILE A 146 -6.73 -2.19 2.61
N SER A 147 -6.95 -2.11 3.92
CA SER A 147 -7.41 -0.91 4.61
C SER A 147 -6.33 -0.45 5.58
N PHE A 148 -5.79 0.75 5.39
CA PHE A 148 -4.81 1.34 6.31
C PHE A 148 -5.54 2.10 7.40
N LEU A 149 -5.22 1.80 8.66
CA LEU A 149 -5.93 2.27 9.84
C LEU A 149 -5.11 3.31 10.62
N THR A 150 -3.81 3.04 10.75
CA THR A 150 -2.87 3.87 11.53
C THR A 150 -1.52 3.88 10.81
N PRO A 151 -0.81 5.02 10.80
CA PRO A 151 0.55 5.06 10.26
C PRO A 151 1.49 4.09 10.96
N VAL A 152 2.41 3.50 10.19
CA VAL A 152 3.56 2.74 10.69
C VAL A 152 4.79 3.61 10.46
N TYR A 153 5.63 3.74 11.46
CA TYR A 153 6.87 4.50 11.36
C TYR A 153 8.08 3.57 11.20
N THR A 154 9.15 4.09 10.63
CA THR A 154 10.42 3.35 10.64
C THR A 154 10.87 3.07 12.08
N GLY A 155 11.34 1.84 12.32
CA GLY A 155 11.68 1.37 13.66
C GLY A 155 10.54 0.66 14.40
N ASP A 156 9.28 0.79 13.93
CA ASP A 156 8.17 0.02 14.48
C ASP A 156 8.28 -1.46 14.10
N GLU A 157 8.10 -2.35 15.10
CA GLU A 157 8.03 -3.79 14.86
C GLU A 157 6.63 -4.16 14.33
N LEU A 158 6.53 -4.40 13.03
CA LEU A 158 5.30 -4.79 12.34
C LEU A 158 5.13 -6.31 12.37
N LYS A 159 3.99 -6.78 12.90
CA LYS A 159 3.65 -8.21 12.97
C LYS A 159 2.39 -8.51 12.17
N ILE A 160 2.43 -9.52 11.31
CA ILE A 160 1.29 -9.95 10.48
C ILE A 160 0.73 -11.25 11.04
N TYR A 161 -0.55 -11.21 11.36
CA TYR A 161 -1.31 -12.37 11.83
C TYR A 161 -2.35 -12.78 10.79
N ALA A 162 -2.54 -14.09 10.62
CA ALA A 162 -3.55 -14.65 9.73
C ALA A 162 -4.67 -15.33 10.49
N THR A 163 -5.87 -15.09 10.02
CA THR A 163 -7.06 -15.92 10.27
C THR A 163 -7.50 -16.58 8.96
N GLU A 164 -8.59 -17.33 8.96
CA GLU A 164 -9.15 -17.93 7.73
C GLU A 164 -9.66 -16.88 6.73
N GLN A 165 -9.97 -15.66 7.17
CA GLN A 165 -10.66 -14.64 6.36
C GLN A 165 -9.82 -13.42 6.06
N GLU A 166 -8.78 -13.16 6.85
CA GLU A 166 -8.02 -11.91 6.76
C GLU A 166 -6.58 -12.04 7.27
N LEU A 167 -5.73 -11.12 6.78
CA LEU A 167 -4.45 -10.82 7.40
C LEU A 167 -4.58 -9.49 8.15
N ALA A 168 -4.14 -9.45 9.40
CA ALA A 168 -4.14 -8.24 10.21
C ALA A 168 -2.72 -7.89 10.66
N ALA A 169 -2.34 -6.64 10.48
CA ALA A 169 -1.03 -6.11 10.87
C ALA A 169 -1.12 -5.33 12.17
N TYR A 170 -0.13 -5.50 13.04
CA TYR A 170 -0.05 -4.85 14.33
C TYR A 170 1.34 -4.26 14.59
N VAL A 171 1.34 -3.12 15.28
CA VAL A 171 2.51 -2.56 15.97
C VAL A 171 2.17 -2.55 17.47
N GLY A 172 2.86 -3.37 18.26
CA GLY A 172 2.45 -3.65 19.63
C GLY A 172 1.03 -4.22 19.67
N SER A 173 0.11 -3.56 20.37
CA SER A 173 -1.32 -3.91 20.45
C SER A 173 -2.21 -3.15 19.45
N THR A 174 -1.62 -2.25 18.64
CA THR A 174 -2.39 -1.41 17.72
C THR A 174 -2.48 -2.08 16.35
N LYS A 175 -3.71 -2.31 15.86
CA LYS A 175 -3.95 -2.77 14.50
C LYS A 175 -3.69 -1.62 13.53
N VAL A 176 -2.74 -1.79 12.60
CA VAL A 176 -2.29 -0.73 11.69
C VAL A 176 -2.84 -0.88 10.27
N PHE A 177 -3.04 -2.09 9.79
CA PHE A 177 -3.80 -2.35 8.57
C PHE A 177 -4.44 -3.74 8.58
N LEU A 178 -5.36 -3.93 7.63
CA LEU A 178 -6.15 -5.14 7.44
C LEU A 178 -6.18 -5.50 5.97
N ILE A 179 -6.00 -6.77 5.62
CA ILE A 179 -6.14 -7.31 4.27
C ILE A 179 -7.27 -8.34 4.28
N LYS A 180 -8.28 -8.13 3.44
CA LYS A 180 -9.26 -9.15 3.08
C LYS A 180 -8.72 -9.95 1.90
N LEU A 181 -8.80 -11.26 2.02
CA LEU A 181 -8.35 -12.24 1.03
C LEU A 181 -9.51 -12.60 0.10
#